data_3b11bfa09cb5cf4084bcd48672a3878e
#
_entry.id   3b11bfa09cb5cf4084bcd48672a3878e
#
_cell.length_a   1.000
_cell.length_b   1.000
_cell.length_c   1.000
_cell.angle_alpha   90.00
_cell.angle_beta   90.00
_cell.angle_gamma   90.00
#
_symmetry.space_group_name_H-M   'P 1'
#
loop_
_entity.id
_entity.type
_entity.pdbx_description
1 polymer ?
#
loop_
_entity_poly.entity_id
_entity_poly.type
_entity_poly.pdbx_seq_one_letter_code
_entity_poly.pdbx_strand_id
1 'polypeptide(L)'
;MAKIDVKALGLTLGIVWSASLLTMGILAMTINYGVDFVNALGKFYLGYNMTIKGLIIGAIWGFFDAGIGGIVIGWLYNKLAK
;
A
#
# COMPACT_ATOMS: atom_id res chain seq x y z
N MET A 1 12.98 -25.32 -4.22
CA MET A 1 13.00 -23.90 -3.86
C MET A 1 12.25 -23.70 -2.55
N ALA A 2 12.79 -22.87 -1.67
CA ALA A 2 12.14 -22.61 -0.38
C ALA A 2 10.83 -21.86 -0.57
N LYS A 3 9.85 -22.18 0.27
CA LYS A 3 8.55 -21.52 0.25
C LYS A 3 8.62 -20.22 1.03
N ILE A 4 7.73 -19.30 0.70
CA ILE A 4 7.60 -18.00 1.34
C ILE A 4 6.57 -18.10 2.46
N ASP A 5 6.84 -17.40 3.56
CA ASP A 5 5.84 -17.16 4.59
C ASP A 5 4.82 -16.15 4.06
N VAL A 6 3.66 -16.64 3.65
CA VAL A 6 2.62 -15.85 2.98
C VAL A 6 2.11 -14.72 3.89
N LYS A 7 1.90 -15.03 5.17
CA LYS A 7 1.41 -14.03 6.13
C LYS A 7 2.44 -12.91 6.30
N ALA A 8 3.72 -13.28 6.46
CA ALA A 8 4.78 -12.28 6.62
C ALA A 8 4.92 -11.43 5.37
N LEU A 9 4.82 -12.03 4.19
CA LEU A 9 4.90 -11.28 2.93
C LEU A 9 3.74 -10.28 2.82
N GLY A 10 2.53 -10.73 3.09
CA GLY A 10 1.35 -9.87 3.03
C GLY A 10 1.45 -8.70 3.99
N LEU A 11 1.83 -8.97 5.24
CA LEU A 11 2.00 -7.91 6.23
C LEU A 11 3.09 -6.93 5.84
N THR A 12 4.22 -7.44 5.32
CA THR A 12 5.34 -6.59 4.89
C THR A 12 4.92 -5.65 3.77
N LEU A 13 4.28 -6.18 2.73
CA LEU A 13 3.84 -5.36 1.61
C LEU A 13 2.78 -4.36 2.03
N GLY A 14 1.86 -4.77 2.89
CA GLY A 14 0.83 -3.87 3.41
C GLY A 14 1.42 -2.71 4.19
N ILE A 15 2.36 -3.00 5.09
CA ILE A 15 3.02 -1.99 5.92
C ILE A 15 3.84 -1.04 5.05
N VAL A 16 4.66 -1.58 4.15
CA VAL A 16 5.53 -0.76 3.29
C VAL A 16 4.70 0.15 2.38
N TRP A 17 3.67 -0.40 1.75
CA TRP A 17 2.82 0.38 0.85
C TRP A 17 2.04 1.45 1.62
N SER A 18 1.48 1.10 2.77
CA SER A 18 0.76 2.03 3.64
C SER A 18 1.68 3.18 4.08
N ALA A 19 2.90 2.85 4.52
CA ALA A 19 3.88 3.87 4.91
C ALA A 19 4.26 4.77 3.74
N SER A 20 4.37 4.21 2.54
CA SER A 20 4.67 4.97 1.32
C SER A 20 3.56 5.96 0.99
N LEU A 21 2.30 5.55 1.14
CA LEU A 21 1.16 6.45 0.90
C LEU A 21 1.12 7.59 1.90
N LEU A 22 1.41 7.31 3.17
CA LEU A 22 1.49 8.35 4.21
C LEU A 22 2.61 9.32 3.90
N THR A 23 3.80 8.80 3.59
CA THR A 23 4.97 9.63 3.29
C THR A 23 4.71 10.52 2.09
N MET A 24 4.17 9.96 1.01
CA MET A 24 3.89 10.75 -0.20
C MET A 24 2.84 11.81 0.07
N GLY A 25 1.81 11.49 0.85
CA GLY A 25 0.80 12.46 1.22
C GLY A 25 1.35 13.61 2.06
N ILE A 26 2.24 13.30 3.00
CA ILE A 26 2.90 14.33 3.81
C ILE A 26 3.75 15.25 2.93
N LEU A 27 4.52 14.68 2.00
CA LEU A 27 5.34 15.45 1.08
C LEU A 27 4.47 16.34 0.17
N ALA A 28 3.33 15.83 -0.28
CA ALA A 28 2.41 16.60 -1.10
C ALA A 28 1.84 17.79 -0.33
N MET A 29 1.52 17.59 0.96
CA MET A 29 0.96 18.65 1.80
C MET A 29 1.99 19.70 2.20
N THR A 30 3.27 19.32 2.33
CA THR A 30 4.29 20.22 2.88
C THR A 30 5.13 20.92 1.81
N ILE A 31 5.55 20.18 0.79
CA ILE A 31 6.45 20.72 -0.25
C ILE A 31 5.91 20.53 -1.67
N ASN A 32 4.65 20.23 -1.83
CA ASN A 32 4.00 20.01 -3.13
C ASN A 32 4.65 18.91 -3.96
N TYR A 33 5.32 17.97 -3.31
CA TYR A 33 5.95 16.84 -3.99
C TYR A 33 4.97 15.68 -4.06
N GLY A 34 4.76 15.14 -5.26
CA GLY A 34 3.90 13.97 -5.42
C GLY A 34 2.42 14.26 -5.41
N VAL A 35 2.01 15.52 -5.63
CA VAL A 35 0.59 15.89 -5.65
C VAL A 35 -0.19 15.09 -6.69
N ASP A 36 0.36 14.91 -7.88
CA ASP A 36 -0.30 14.15 -8.94
C ASP A 36 -0.45 12.68 -8.56
N PHE A 37 0.53 12.12 -7.84
CA PHE A 37 0.47 10.76 -7.35
C PHE A 37 -0.70 10.60 -6.36
N VAL A 38 -0.82 11.53 -5.40
CA VAL A 38 -1.92 11.49 -4.42
C VAL A 38 -3.27 11.62 -5.13
N ASN A 39 -3.38 12.56 -6.06
CA ASN A 39 -4.63 12.78 -6.79
C ASN A 39 -5.00 11.56 -7.65
N ALA A 40 -4.03 10.94 -8.29
CA ALA A 40 -4.28 9.75 -9.10
C ALA A 40 -4.76 8.58 -8.24
N LEU A 41 -4.09 8.32 -7.12
CA LEU A 41 -4.48 7.23 -6.23
C LEU A 41 -5.80 7.50 -5.52
N GLY A 42 -6.14 8.76 -5.29
CA GLY A 42 -7.44 9.12 -4.70
C GLY A 42 -8.63 8.67 -5.53
N LYS A 43 -8.43 8.40 -6.81
CA LYS A 43 -9.48 7.87 -7.68
C LYS A 43 -9.76 6.40 -7.41
N PHE A 44 -8.77 5.67 -6.93
CA PHE A 44 -8.90 4.25 -6.59
C PHE A 44 -9.18 4.06 -5.11
N TYR A 45 -8.47 4.80 -4.27
CA TYR A 45 -8.59 4.74 -2.81
C TYR A 45 -9.50 5.89 -2.37
N LEU A 46 -10.79 5.66 -2.40
CA LEU A 46 -11.77 6.70 -2.10
C LEU A 46 -11.50 7.31 -0.72
N GLY A 47 -11.36 8.61 -0.70
CA GLY A 47 -11.06 9.36 0.51
C GLY A 47 -9.58 9.67 0.72
N TYR A 48 -8.67 9.09 -0.06
CA TYR A 48 -7.25 9.44 0.01
C TYR A 48 -7.05 10.81 -0.63
N ASN A 49 -6.62 11.77 0.17
CA ASN A 49 -6.38 13.13 -0.31
C ASN A 49 -5.34 13.81 0.59
N MET A 50 -5.05 15.07 0.30
CA MET A 50 -4.02 15.82 1.02
C MET A 50 -4.56 16.45 2.30
N THR A 51 -5.18 15.63 3.15
CA THR A 51 -5.62 16.00 4.50
C THR A 51 -5.17 14.90 5.46
N ILE A 52 -5.05 15.22 6.75
CA ILE A 52 -4.67 14.21 7.75
C ILE A 52 -5.65 13.03 7.72
N LYS A 53 -6.95 13.33 7.70
CA LYS A 53 -7.98 12.30 7.61
C LYS A 53 -7.83 11.47 6.34
N GLY A 54 -7.59 12.15 5.20
CA GLY A 54 -7.42 11.47 3.92
C GLY A 54 -6.20 10.57 3.88
N LEU A 55 -5.09 10.99 4.51
CA LEU A 55 -3.88 10.16 4.59
C LEU A 55 -4.14 8.89 5.38
N ILE A 56 -4.87 8.99 6.49
CA ILE A 56 -5.21 7.82 7.30
C ILE A 56 -6.10 6.87 6.51
N ILE A 57 -7.11 7.39 5.82
CA ILE A 57 -8.00 6.59 4.98
C ILE A 57 -7.19 5.87 3.88
N GLY A 58 -6.29 6.61 3.22
CA GLY A 58 -5.43 6.02 2.19
C GLY A 58 -4.50 4.94 2.71
N ALA A 59 -3.95 5.15 3.91
CA ALA A 59 -3.08 4.15 4.53
C ALA A 59 -3.84 2.85 4.81
N ILE A 60 -5.09 2.94 5.26
CA ILE A 60 -5.93 1.77 5.50
C ILE A 60 -6.21 1.04 4.18
N TRP A 61 -6.61 1.79 3.14
CA TRP A 61 -6.80 1.22 1.80
C TRP A 61 -5.56 0.51 1.31
N GLY A 62 -4.41 1.17 1.40
CA GLY A 62 -3.15 0.64 0.90
C GLY A 62 -2.71 -0.60 1.66
N PHE A 63 -2.92 -0.62 2.98
CA PHE A 63 -2.56 -1.77 3.79
C PHE A 63 -3.33 -3.02 3.35
N PHE A 64 -4.65 -2.91 3.20
CA PHE A 64 -5.46 -4.04 2.77
C PHE A 64 -5.20 -4.42 1.32
N ASP A 65 -5.05 -3.44 0.44
CA ASP A 65 -4.79 -3.70 -0.98
C ASP A 65 -3.47 -4.45 -1.17
N ALA A 66 -2.37 -3.90 -0.66
CA ALA A 66 -1.06 -4.53 -0.81
C ALA A 66 -0.93 -5.78 0.07
N GLY A 67 -1.57 -5.79 1.22
CA GLY A 67 -1.57 -6.96 2.10
C GLY A 67 -2.25 -8.15 1.46
N ILE A 68 -3.45 -7.94 0.92
CA ILE A 68 -4.19 -8.99 0.22
C ILE A 68 -3.41 -9.41 -1.03
N GLY A 69 -2.89 -8.44 -1.79
CA GLY A 69 -2.06 -8.73 -2.96
C GLY A 69 -0.84 -9.56 -2.62
N GLY A 70 -0.18 -9.25 -1.50
CA GLY A 70 0.96 -10.01 -1.03
C GLY A 70 0.61 -11.44 -0.66
N ILE A 71 -0.55 -11.65 -0.02
CA ILE A 71 -1.03 -12.99 0.31
C ILE A 71 -1.27 -13.79 -0.97
N VAL A 72 -1.92 -13.19 -1.95
CA VAL A 72 -2.19 -13.84 -3.24
C VAL A 72 -0.89 -14.18 -3.96
N ILE A 73 0.05 -13.24 -3.99
CA ILE A 73 1.35 -13.44 -4.63
C ILE A 73 2.11 -14.57 -3.93
N GLY A 74 2.17 -14.55 -2.60
CA GLY A 74 2.88 -15.56 -1.84
C GLY A 74 2.25 -16.94 -1.98
N TRP A 75 0.92 -17.00 -1.95
CA TRP A 75 0.20 -18.25 -2.16
C TRP A 75 0.51 -18.84 -3.53
N LEU A 76 0.43 -18.02 -4.57
CA LEU A 76 0.70 -18.47 -5.93
C LEU A 76 2.16 -18.88 -6.10
N TYR A 77 3.07 -18.10 -5.54
CA TYR A 77 4.50 -18.44 -5.59
C TYR A 77 4.75 -19.81 -4.96
N ASN A 78 4.19 -20.06 -3.78
CA ASN A 78 4.38 -21.32 -3.08
C ASN A 78 3.78 -22.49 -3.85
N LYS A 79 2.68 -22.27 -4.55
CA LYS A 79 2.05 -23.30 -5.37
C LYS A 79 2.91 -23.67 -6.57
N LEU A 80 3.59 -22.68 -7.15
CA LEU A 80 4.44 -22.89 -8.32
C LEU A 80 5.87 -23.30 -7.94
N ALA A 81 6.30 -23.00 -6.73
CA ALA A 81 7.63 -23.38 -6.25
C ALA A 81 7.71 -24.89 -6.00
N LYS A 82 8.83 -25.49 -6.37
CA LYS A 82 9.04 -26.93 -6.23
C LYS A 82 10.06 -27.24 -5.14
#